data_587554cd9ca423ffdf4bddae06dccf9e
#
_entry.id   587554cd9ca423ffdf4bddae06dccf9e
#
_cell.length_a   1.000
_cell.length_b   1.000
_cell.length_c   1.000
_cell.angle_alpha   90.00
_cell.angle_beta   90.00
_cell.angle_gamma   90.00
#
_symmetry.space_group_name_H-M   'P 1'
#
loop_
_entity.id
_entity.type
_entity.pdbx_description
1 polymer ?
#
loop_
_entity_poly.entity_id
_entity_poly.type
_entity_poly.pdbx_seq_one_letter_code
_entity_poly.pdbx_strand_id
1 'polypeptide(L)'
;MIHNITPEARQFIEEWNNSHDYIIAHTSGSTGKPKEIRLLKSDMRLSAEATCRYFGIGPESRLVLPLSPSYIAGKMMIVRALTSGAELWIEEPSMSPLKRDYGHIDLLPVVPSQLPTLLQSPYVTEVRNLIVGGGALDPETELQLAACNLKAYATYGMTETCSHVALRDITAGDEHFHALPGISFTTDERECLVIEAPHYSFRSLTTNDTVELIDNSRFRWKGRYDNVINSGGVKLHPEEIEKKLSRFIDRPFYIAGRPSKLWGEEAVLYIEGCDIDRDYIMEKARSVLDRYSVPKDVIAIPNFSRTDSGKIKRL
;
A
#
# COMPACT_ATOMS: atom_id res chain seq x y z
N MET A 1 -20.85 -17.06 4.01
CA MET A 1 -21.85 -16.73 2.93
C MET A 1 -21.42 -15.45 2.23
N ILE A 2 -21.59 -15.34 0.89
CA ILE A 2 -21.22 -14.12 0.14
C ILE A 2 -22.49 -13.41 -0.34
N HIS A 3 -22.61 -12.12 -0.02
CA HIS A 3 -23.76 -11.27 -0.33
C HIS A 3 -23.40 -10.23 -1.40
N ASN A 4 -24.40 -9.77 -2.17
CA ASN A 4 -24.29 -8.73 -3.19
C ASN A 4 -23.20 -9.04 -4.25
N ILE A 5 -23.21 -10.25 -4.77
CA ILE A 5 -22.21 -10.72 -5.72
C ILE A 5 -22.30 -9.89 -7.01
N THR A 6 -21.29 -9.04 -7.26
CA THR A 6 -21.15 -8.28 -8.51
C THR A 6 -20.77 -9.20 -9.66
N PRO A 7 -20.92 -8.76 -10.94
CA PRO A 7 -20.49 -9.56 -12.10
C PRO A 7 -19.02 -9.99 -12.03
N GLU A 8 -18.13 -9.08 -11.61
CA GLU A 8 -16.68 -9.34 -11.47
C GLU A 8 -16.40 -10.35 -10.35
N ALA A 9 -17.13 -10.24 -9.23
CA ALA A 9 -17.00 -11.21 -8.12
C ALA A 9 -17.49 -12.59 -8.55
N ARG A 10 -18.60 -12.67 -9.31
CA ARG A 10 -19.12 -13.93 -9.86
C ARG A 10 -18.11 -14.58 -10.80
N GLN A 11 -17.57 -13.80 -11.75
CA GLN A 11 -16.54 -14.27 -12.67
C GLN A 11 -15.33 -14.83 -11.92
N PHE A 12 -14.86 -14.12 -10.88
CA PHE A 12 -13.73 -14.59 -10.07
C PHE A 12 -14.06 -15.85 -9.27
N ILE A 13 -15.27 -15.98 -8.70
CA ILE A 13 -15.69 -17.19 -7.98
C ILE A 13 -15.77 -18.39 -8.92
N GLU A 14 -16.25 -18.21 -10.15
CA GLU A 14 -16.25 -19.24 -11.19
C GLU A 14 -14.82 -19.65 -11.58
N GLU A 15 -13.92 -18.66 -11.77
CA GLU A 15 -12.50 -18.89 -12.02
C GLU A 15 -11.82 -19.62 -10.84
N TRP A 16 -12.15 -19.25 -9.61
CA TRP A 16 -11.64 -19.90 -8.40
C TRP A 16 -12.06 -21.38 -8.31
N ASN A 17 -13.27 -21.70 -8.71
CA ASN A 17 -13.84 -23.05 -8.63
C ASN A 17 -13.57 -23.92 -9.86
N ASN A 18 -12.96 -23.39 -10.93
CA ASN A 18 -12.63 -24.20 -12.11
C ASN A 18 -11.49 -25.18 -11.81
N SER A 19 -11.19 -26.08 -12.77
CA SER A 19 -10.19 -27.14 -12.65
C SER A 19 -8.72 -26.66 -12.74
N HIS A 20 -8.47 -25.40 -13.10
CA HIS A 20 -7.11 -24.86 -13.12
C HIS A 20 -6.60 -24.66 -11.71
N ASP A 21 -5.32 -24.88 -11.48
CA ASP A 21 -4.64 -24.67 -10.19
C ASP A 21 -4.16 -23.24 -9.99
N TYR A 22 -4.44 -22.33 -10.92
CA TYR A 22 -4.00 -20.94 -10.91
C TYR A 22 -5.11 -19.95 -11.28
N ILE A 23 -4.85 -18.69 -10.97
CA ILE A 23 -5.61 -17.49 -11.35
C ILE A 23 -4.70 -16.57 -12.16
N ILE A 24 -5.24 -15.89 -13.17
CA ILE A 24 -4.55 -14.79 -13.85
C ILE A 24 -4.86 -13.48 -13.12
N ALA A 25 -3.81 -12.80 -12.65
CA ALA A 25 -3.90 -11.47 -12.10
C ALA A 25 -3.15 -10.48 -13.01
N HIS A 26 -3.58 -9.22 -13.00
CA HIS A 26 -2.96 -8.15 -13.78
C HIS A 26 -2.36 -7.12 -12.82
N THR A 27 -1.11 -6.74 -13.06
CA THR A 27 -0.52 -5.61 -12.32
C THR A 27 -0.92 -4.30 -12.98
N SER A 28 -1.14 -3.27 -12.17
CA SER A 28 -1.41 -1.90 -12.65
C SER A 28 -0.18 -1.18 -13.22
N GLY A 29 0.87 -1.93 -13.59
CA GLY A 29 2.16 -1.49 -14.13
C GLY A 29 2.46 0.02 -14.02
N SER A 30 3.47 0.40 -13.24
CA SER A 30 3.94 1.80 -13.19
C SER A 30 4.60 2.26 -14.51
N THR A 31 4.91 1.33 -15.40
CA THR A 31 5.74 1.56 -16.60
C THR A 31 5.06 1.25 -17.92
N GLY A 32 3.76 0.89 -17.97
CA GLY A 32 3.14 0.60 -19.26
C GLY A 32 1.97 -0.39 -19.22
N LYS A 33 1.91 -1.32 -20.18
CA LYS A 33 0.82 -2.30 -20.30
C LYS A 33 0.73 -3.19 -19.05
N PRO A 34 -0.49 -3.52 -18.57
CA PRO A 34 -0.69 -4.46 -17.49
C PRO A 34 0.04 -5.78 -17.77
N LYS A 35 0.83 -6.25 -16.80
CA LYS A 35 1.52 -7.54 -16.92
C LYS A 35 0.65 -8.61 -16.32
N GLU A 36 0.43 -9.69 -17.07
CA GLU A 36 -0.24 -10.89 -16.57
C GLU A 36 0.69 -11.66 -15.62
N ILE A 37 0.15 -12.02 -14.46
CA ILE A 37 0.83 -12.83 -13.45
C ILE A 37 -0.05 -14.04 -13.16
N ARG A 38 0.56 -15.23 -13.25
CA ARG A 38 -0.07 -16.47 -12.84
C ARG A 38 0.16 -16.69 -11.34
N LEU A 39 -0.91 -16.73 -10.57
CA LEU A 39 -0.90 -17.01 -9.14
C LEU A 39 -1.48 -18.39 -8.87
N LEU A 40 -0.77 -19.23 -8.14
CA LEU A 40 -1.30 -20.52 -7.74
C LEU A 40 -2.40 -20.36 -6.68
N LYS A 41 -3.49 -21.11 -6.85
CA LYS A 41 -4.60 -21.13 -5.88
C LYS A 41 -4.13 -21.62 -4.49
N SER A 42 -3.12 -22.51 -4.45
CA SER A 42 -2.47 -22.92 -3.20
C SER A 42 -1.83 -21.76 -2.46
N ASP A 43 -1.07 -20.91 -3.15
CA ASP A 43 -0.41 -19.74 -2.56
C ASP A 43 -1.44 -18.69 -2.08
N MET A 44 -2.48 -18.48 -2.87
CA MET A 44 -3.58 -17.60 -2.48
C MET A 44 -4.30 -18.09 -1.22
N ARG A 45 -4.48 -19.42 -1.06
CA ARG A 45 -5.04 -20.01 0.17
C ARG A 45 -4.11 -19.80 1.36
N LEU A 46 -2.81 -20.08 1.23
CA LEU A 46 -1.82 -19.84 2.29
C LEU A 46 -1.83 -18.38 2.75
N SER A 47 -1.87 -17.45 1.81
CA SER A 47 -1.96 -16.01 2.10
C SER A 47 -3.28 -15.64 2.82
N ALA A 48 -4.41 -16.21 2.39
CA ALA A 48 -5.69 -16.00 3.04
C ALA A 48 -5.70 -16.55 4.46
N GLU A 49 -5.19 -17.78 4.67
CA GLU A 49 -5.09 -18.42 5.99
C GLU A 49 -4.19 -17.61 6.93
N ALA A 50 -3.04 -17.11 6.45
CA ALA A 50 -2.14 -16.27 7.24
C ALA A 50 -2.87 -15.00 7.73
N THR A 51 -3.60 -14.32 6.83
CA THR A 51 -4.39 -13.13 7.19
C THR A 51 -5.52 -13.49 8.17
N CYS A 52 -6.28 -14.55 7.89
CA CYS A 52 -7.39 -14.99 8.76
C CYS A 52 -6.88 -15.35 10.15
N ARG A 53 -5.76 -16.04 10.25
CA ARG A 53 -5.13 -16.38 11.55
C ARG A 53 -4.70 -15.13 12.31
N TYR A 54 -4.08 -14.16 11.62
CA TYR A 54 -3.61 -12.92 12.24
C TYR A 54 -4.76 -12.12 12.86
N PHE A 55 -5.90 -12.00 12.15
CA PHE A 55 -7.05 -11.22 12.60
C PHE A 55 -8.11 -12.03 13.36
N GLY A 56 -7.90 -13.34 13.53
CA GLY A 56 -8.87 -14.21 14.19
C GLY A 56 -10.17 -14.39 13.40
N ILE A 57 -10.09 -14.40 12.07
CA ILE A 57 -11.26 -14.52 11.17
C ILE A 57 -11.67 -15.99 11.06
N GLY A 58 -12.94 -16.25 11.31
CA GLY A 58 -13.58 -17.57 11.24
C GLY A 58 -15.03 -17.48 10.72
N PRO A 59 -15.81 -18.58 10.86
CA PRO A 59 -17.17 -18.68 10.31
C PRO A 59 -18.16 -17.63 10.83
N GLU A 60 -17.95 -17.13 12.07
CA GLU A 60 -18.80 -16.11 12.70
C GLU A 60 -18.37 -14.68 12.35
N SER A 61 -17.25 -14.52 11.62
CA SER A 61 -16.72 -13.21 11.27
C SER A 61 -17.48 -12.60 10.09
N ARG A 62 -17.56 -11.27 10.10
CA ARG A 62 -18.13 -10.48 9.01
C ARG A 62 -17.06 -9.64 8.32
N LEU A 63 -16.96 -9.78 7.01
CA LEU A 63 -16.04 -9.05 6.13
C LEU A 63 -16.85 -8.15 5.21
N VAL A 64 -16.31 -6.97 4.91
CA VAL A 64 -16.88 -6.06 3.89
C VAL A 64 -15.83 -5.80 2.83
N LEU A 65 -16.22 -5.87 1.55
CA LEU A 65 -15.34 -5.65 0.40
C LEU A 65 -15.82 -4.45 -0.42
N PRO A 66 -15.27 -3.24 -0.22
CA PRO A 66 -15.57 -2.05 -1.02
C PRO A 66 -14.56 -1.83 -2.15
N LEU A 67 -13.74 -2.83 -2.49
CA LEU A 67 -12.75 -2.79 -3.56
C LEU A 67 -13.18 -3.69 -4.72
N SER A 68 -12.76 -3.34 -5.94
CA SER A 68 -13.09 -4.14 -7.11
C SER A 68 -12.43 -5.53 -7.07
N PRO A 69 -13.22 -6.61 -7.28
CA PRO A 69 -12.70 -7.97 -7.47
C PRO A 69 -11.87 -8.17 -8.74
N SER A 70 -11.80 -7.18 -9.62
CA SER A 70 -10.89 -7.20 -10.78
C SER A 70 -9.41 -7.11 -10.36
N TYR A 71 -9.13 -6.54 -9.19
CA TYR A 71 -7.78 -6.42 -8.64
C TYR A 71 -7.51 -7.44 -7.54
N ILE A 72 -6.22 -7.71 -7.30
CA ILE A 72 -5.80 -8.75 -6.37
C ILE A 72 -6.34 -8.52 -4.94
N ALA A 73 -6.42 -7.27 -4.49
CA ALA A 73 -6.93 -6.94 -3.14
C ALA A 73 -8.39 -7.40 -2.96
N GLY A 74 -9.25 -7.15 -3.96
CA GLY A 74 -10.64 -7.60 -3.95
C GLY A 74 -10.76 -9.12 -4.09
N LYS A 75 -10.00 -9.74 -5.01
CA LYS A 75 -9.94 -11.20 -5.17
C LYS A 75 -9.58 -11.88 -3.83
N MET A 76 -8.57 -11.39 -3.12
CA MET A 76 -8.11 -11.99 -1.88
C MET A 76 -9.11 -11.86 -0.72
N MET A 77 -9.98 -10.85 -0.71
CA MET A 77 -11.08 -10.82 0.27
C MET A 77 -12.09 -11.95 0.04
N ILE A 78 -12.41 -12.24 -1.22
CA ILE A 78 -13.26 -13.39 -1.57
C ILE A 78 -12.59 -14.70 -1.14
N VAL A 79 -11.28 -14.86 -1.41
CA VAL A 79 -10.53 -16.06 -1.00
C VAL A 79 -10.51 -16.21 0.53
N ARG A 80 -10.31 -15.12 1.28
CA ARG A 80 -10.38 -15.11 2.76
C ARG A 80 -11.73 -15.60 3.26
N ALA A 81 -12.83 -15.09 2.70
CA ALA A 81 -14.18 -15.51 3.08
C ALA A 81 -14.44 -17.00 2.76
N LEU A 82 -14.03 -17.45 1.55
CA LEU A 82 -14.19 -18.86 1.15
C LEU A 82 -13.34 -19.80 2.00
N THR A 83 -12.14 -19.40 2.40
CA THR A 83 -11.22 -20.20 3.19
C THR A 83 -11.62 -20.27 4.66
N SER A 84 -12.09 -19.15 5.24
CA SER A 84 -12.46 -19.07 6.67
C SER A 84 -13.90 -19.45 6.96
N GLY A 85 -14.77 -19.51 5.94
CA GLY A 85 -16.23 -19.64 6.11
C GLY A 85 -16.92 -18.36 6.55
N ALA A 86 -16.22 -17.23 6.65
CA ALA A 86 -16.75 -15.94 7.07
C ALA A 86 -17.87 -15.42 6.16
N GLU A 87 -18.72 -14.58 6.70
CA GLU A 87 -19.68 -13.80 5.93
C GLU A 87 -18.97 -12.67 5.20
N LEU A 88 -19.24 -12.51 3.89
CA LEU A 88 -18.66 -11.44 3.08
C LEU A 88 -19.76 -10.61 2.40
N TRP A 89 -19.74 -9.31 2.64
CA TRP A 89 -20.58 -8.35 1.95
C TRP A 89 -19.76 -7.59 0.91
N ILE A 90 -20.18 -7.65 -0.37
CA ILE A 90 -19.50 -6.94 -1.47
C ILE A 90 -20.26 -5.64 -1.73
N GLU A 91 -19.55 -4.53 -1.75
CA GLU A 91 -20.05 -3.22 -2.19
C GLU A 91 -19.57 -2.90 -3.60
N GLU A 92 -20.37 -2.13 -4.34
CA GLU A 92 -19.90 -1.51 -5.57
C GLU A 92 -18.73 -0.57 -5.26
N PRO A 93 -17.56 -0.76 -5.92
CA PRO A 93 -16.37 0.04 -5.69
C PRO A 93 -16.65 1.54 -5.84
N SER A 94 -16.29 2.32 -4.84
CA SER A 94 -16.48 3.77 -4.84
C SER A 94 -15.49 4.44 -3.89
N MET A 95 -15.38 5.77 -3.97
CA MET A 95 -14.59 6.57 -3.04
C MET A 95 -15.20 6.62 -1.63
N SER A 96 -16.46 6.21 -1.47
CA SER A 96 -17.19 6.21 -0.21
C SER A 96 -17.52 4.75 0.18
N PRO A 97 -16.63 4.06 0.89
CA PRO A 97 -16.92 2.74 1.46
C PRO A 97 -17.89 2.87 2.65
N LEU A 98 -18.49 1.75 3.08
CA LEU A 98 -19.46 1.68 4.18
C LEU A 98 -20.70 2.55 3.94
N LYS A 99 -21.47 2.22 2.91
CA LYS A 99 -22.69 2.95 2.54
C LYS A 99 -23.92 2.62 3.41
N ARG A 100 -23.82 1.58 4.25
CA ARG A 100 -24.93 1.13 5.12
C ARG A 100 -24.37 0.51 6.40
N ASP A 101 -25.27 0.31 7.36
CA ASP A 101 -25.03 -0.44 8.56
C ASP A 101 -24.83 -1.93 8.24
N TYR A 102 -23.73 -2.50 8.71
CA TYR A 102 -23.39 -3.93 8.66
C TYR A 102 -23.38 -4.57 10.04
N GLY A 103 -23.65 -3.81 11.12
CA GLY A 103 -23.38 -4.19 12.49
C GLY A 103 -21.87 -4.18 12.75
N HIS A 104 -21.31 -5.25 13.29
CA HIS A 104 -19.85 -5.35 13.44
C HIS A 104 -19.18 -5.80 12.14
N ILE A 105 -17.95 -5.31 11.91
CA ILE A 105 -17.12 -5.67 10.76
C ILE A 105 -15.73 -6.08 11.28
N ASP A 106 -15.38 -7.35 11.09
CA ASP A 106 -14.10 -7.87 11.59
C ASP A 106 -12.91 -7.45 10.74
N LEU A 107 -13.10 -7.29 9.41
CA LEU A 107 -12.06 -6.83 8.51
C LEU A 107 -12.64 -6.02 7.33
N LEU A 108 -12.08 -4.83 7.13
CA LEU A 108 -12.38 -3.92 6.01
C LEU A 108 -11.09 -3.55 5.28
N PRO A 109 -10.93 -3.85 3.99
CA PRO A 109 -9.82 -3.36 3.17
C PRO A 109 -10.19 -2.04 2.50
N VAL A 110 -9.29 -1.08 2.50
CA VAL A 110 -9.43 0.18 1.76
C VAL A 110 -8.12 0.60 1.10
N VAL A 111 -8.22 1.55 0.18
CA VAL A 111 -7.07 2.31 -0.34
C VAL A 111 -7.01 3.69 0.31
N PRO A 112 -5.83 4.36 0.33
CA PRO A 112 -5.69 5.67 0.99
C PRO A 112 -6.72 6.71 0.55
N SER A 113 -7.08 6.74 -0.73
CA SER A 113 -8.06 7.68 -1.27
C SER A 113 -9.49 7.51 -0.74
N GLN A 114 -9.83 6.37 -0.14
CA GLN A 114 -11.13 6.11 0.49
C GLN A 114 -11.20 6.57 1.96
N LEU A 115 -10.04 6.83 2.59
CA LEU A 115 -9.99 7.15 4.02
C LEU A 115 -10.74 8.45 4.40
N PRO A 116 -10.64 9.55 3.65
CA PRO A 116 -11.34 10.78 4.03
C PRO A 116 -12.85 10.62 4.15
N THR A 117 -13.47 9.83 3.27
CA THR A 117 -14.91 9.55 3.32
C THR A 117 -15.25 8.44 4.32
N LEU A 118 -14.38 7.44 4.49
CA LEU A 118 -14.54 6.41 5.50
C LEU A 118 -14.59 7.00 6.92
N LEU A 119 -13.65 7.89 7.24
CA LEU A 119 -13.55 8.51 8.56
C LEU A 119 -14.77 9.40 8.89
N GLN A 120 -15.51 9.85 7.89
CA GLN A 120 -16.77 10.59 8.05
C GLN A 120 -18.00 9.67 8.08
N SER A 121 -17.85 8.38 7.82
CA SER A 121 -18.96 7.44 7.84
C SER A 121 -19.48 7.23 9.28
N PRO A 122 -20.79 7.26 9.50
CA PRO A 122 -21.36 6.95 10.81
C PRO A 122 -21.11 5.49 11.25
N TYR A 123 -20.74 4.63 10.32
CA TYR A 123 -20.50 3.20 10.55
C TYR A 123 -19.03 2.84 10.77
N VAL A 124 -18.12 3.82 10.78
CA VAL A 124 -16.67 3.55 10.96
C VAL A 124 -16.36 2.89 12.31
N THR A 125 -17.14 3.18 13.32
CA THR A 125 -17.00 2.60 14.68
C THR A 125 -17.36 1.11 14.75
N GLU A 126 -18.00 0.56 13.72
CA GLU A 126 -18.34 -0.86 13.62
C GLU A 126 -17.17 -1.70 13.10
N VAL A 127 -16.13 -1.04 12.55
CA VAL A 127 -14.95 -1.68 12.00
C VAL A 127 -13.96 -2.03 13.10
N ARG A 128 -13.72 -3.33 13.28
CA ARG A 128 -12.71 -3.81 14.23
C ARG A 128 -11.29 -3.66 13.69
N ASN A 129 -11.07 -4.16 12.47
CA ASN A 129 -9.75 -4.09 11.83
C ASN A 129 -9.88 -3.50 10.43
N LEU A 130 -9.13 -2.44 10.19
CA LEU A 130 -8.97 -1.78 8.90
C LEU A 130 -7.61 -2.13 8.32
N ILE A 131 -7.57 -2.63 7.09
CA ILE A 131 -6.31 -2.81 6.36
C ILE A 131 -6.24 -1.81 5.20
N VAL A 132 -5.17 -1.04 5.16
CA VAL A 132 -4.94 -0.01 4.15
C VAL A 132 -3.80 -0.45 3.24
N GLY A 133 -4.07 -0.56 1.94
CA GLY A 133 -3.10 -0.99 0.95
C GLY A 133 -3.10 -0.14 -0.31
N GLY A 134 -2.17 -0.41 -1.22
CA GLY A 134 -2.11 0.21 -2.54
C GLY A 134 -1.41 1.56 -2.62
N GLY A 135 -0.99 2.15 -1.50
CA GLY A 135 -0.24 3.41 -1.47
C GLY A 135 0.27 3.74 -0.08
N ALA A 136 1.20 4.70 -0.02
CA ALA A 136 1.67 5.25 1.25
C ALA A 136 0.58 6.12 1.89
N LEU A 137 0.60 6.18 3.22
CA LEU A 137 -0.23 7.10 4.00
C LEU A 137 0.58 8.33 4.38
N ASP A 138 -0.06 9.48 4.34
CA ASP A 138 0.50 10.69 4.91
C ASP A 138 0.37 10.69 6.46
N PRO A 139 1.25 11.40 7.17
CA PRO A 139 1.26 11.40 8.63
C PRO A 139 -0.02 11.94 9.29
N GLU A 140 -0.73 12.86 8.64
CA GLU A 140 -1.97 13.41 9.16
C GLU A 140 -3.09 12.36 9.14
N THR A 141 -3.22 11.64 8.03
CA THR A 141 -4.15 10.50 7.91
C THR A 141 -3.82 9.41 8.93
N GLU A 142 -2.52 9.11 9.17
CA GLU A 142 -2.11 8.15 10.21
C GLU A 142 -2.54 8.61 11.61
N LEU A 143 -2.39 9.90 11.93
CA LEU A 143 -2.85 10.46 13.21
C LEU A 143 -4.37 10.41 13.36
N GLN A 144 -5.12 10.70 12.30
CA GLN A 144 -6.58 10.60 12.30
C GLN A 144 -7.03 9.16 12.56
N LEU A 145 -6.39 8.18 11.91
CA LEU A 145 -6.67 6.76 12.15
C LEU A 145 -6.33 6.33 13.59
N ALA A 146 -5.20 6.80 14.12
CA ALA A 146 -4.81 6.51 15.50
C ALA A 146 -5.78 7.10 16.55
N ALA A 147 -6.51 8.16 16.20
CA ALA A 147 -7.53 8.75 17.06
C ALA A 147 -8.89 8.02 16.99
N CYS A 148 -9.08 7.10 16.04
CA CYS A 148 -10.31 6.32 15.89
C CYS A 148 -10.33 5.11 16.82
N ASN A 149 -11.53 4.68 17.22
CA ASN A 149 -11.72 3.47 18.02
C ASN A 149 -11.76 2.20 17.14
N LEU A 150 -10.78 2.04 16.26
CA LEU A 150 -10.59 0.86 15.40
C LEU A 150 -9.09 0.52 15.37
N LYS A 151 -8.74 -0.67 14.90
CA LYS A 151 -7.35 -1.03 14.63
C LYS A 151 -7.07 -0.85 13.13
N ALA A 152 -6.12 0.02 12.79
CA ALA A 152 -5.72 0.27 11.42
C ALA A 152 -4.31 -0.24 11.15
N TYR A 153 -4.17 -0.96 10.03
CA TYR A 153 -2.90 -1.55 9.60
C TYR A 153 -2.55 -1.12 8.18
N ALA A 154 -1.34 -0.61 7.97
CA ALA A 154 -0.77 -0.51 6.64
C ALA A 154 -0.32 -1.89 6.17
N THR A 155 -0.59 -2.24 4.92
CA THR A 155 -0.21 -3.53 4.35
C THR A 155 0.99 -3.38 3.43
N TYR A 156 1.93 -4.33 3.50
CA TYR A 156 3.02 -4.45 2.54
C TYR A 156 2.91 -5.76 1.78
N GLY A 157 2.91 -5.67 0.46
CA GLY A 157 2.82 -6.80 -0.45
C GLY A 157 2.57 -6.34 -1.89
N MET A 158 2.54 -7.28 -2.78
CA MET A 158 2.35 -7.06 -4.22
C MET A 158 1.54 -8.19 -4.84
N THR A 159 1.22 -8.07 -6.11
CA THR A 159 0.48 -9.13 -6.82
C THR A 159 1.24 -10.45 -6.81
N GLU A 160 2.56 -10.39 -6.96
CA GLU A 160 3.46 -11.55 -6.96
C GLU A 160 3.45 -12.34 -5.65
N THR A 161 3.17 -11.66 -4.53
CA THR A 161 3.00 -12.29 -3.21
C THR A 161 1.55 -12.67 -2.89
N CYS A 162 0.66 -12.67 -3.89
CA CYS A 162 -0.79 -12.87 -3.80
C CYS A 162 -1.50 -11.77 -3.01
N SER A 163 -0.93 -11.28 -1.92
CA SER A 163 -1.46 -10.26 -1.03
C SER A 163 -0.34 -9.67 -0.19
N HIS A 164 -0.70 -9.06 0.93
CA HIS A 164 0.26 -8.58 1.90
C HIS A 164 0.99 -9.74 2.60
N VAL A 165 2.27 -9.54 2.83
CA VAL A 165 3.16 -10.45 3.56
C VAL A 165 3.60 -9.85 4.90
N ALA A 166 3.35 -8.55 5.09
CA ALA A 166 3.63 -7.85 6.34
C ALA A 166 2.55 -6.79 6.63
N LEU A 167 2.42 -6.47 7.91
CA LEU A 167 1.51 -5.47 8.45
C LEU A 167 2.25 -4.52 9.38
N ARG A 168 1.88 -3.24 9.37
CA ARG A 168 2.34 -2.22 10.30
C ARG A 168 1.13 -1.64 11.03
N ASP A 169 1.12 -1.72 12.36
CA ASP A 169 0.02 -1.20 13.17
C ASP A 169 0.11 0.34 13.26
N ILE A 170 -0.76 1.01 12.50
CA ILE A 170 -0.84 2.47 12.46
C ILE A 170 -1.34 3.01 13.80
N THR A 171 -2.33 2.34 14.40
CA THR A 171 -2.96 2.81 15.64
C THR A 171 -2.06 2.66 16.85
N ALA A 172 -1.10 1.74 16.80
CA ALA A 172 -0.04 1.64 17.82
C ALA A 172 1.13 2.61 17.58
N GLY A 173 1.13 3.37 16.49
CA GLY A 173 2.25 4.25 16.12
C GLY A 173 3.50 3.48 15.69
N ASP A 174 3.35 2.24 15.26
CA ASP A 174 4.48 1.42 14.82
C ASP A 174 5.07 1.97 13.51
N GLU A 175 6.40 2.00 13.42
CA GLU A 175 7.11 2.42 12.21
C GLU A 175 7.55 1.23 11.34
N HIS A 176 7.42 0.00 11.86
CA HIS A 176 7.94 -1.20 11.23
C HIS A 176 6.84 -2.09 10.67
N PHE A 177 7.10 -2.68 9.52
CA PHE A 177 6.30 -3.77 9.00
C PHE A 177 6.74 -5.09 9.62
N HIS A 178 5.78 -5.85 10.14
CA HIS A 178 5.96 -7.15 10.77
C HIS A 178 5.52 -8.25 9.82
N ALA A 179 6.35 -9.26 9.66
CA ALA A 179 6.06 -10.43 8.83
C ALA A 179 4.82 -11.17 9.30
N LEU A 180 4.00 -11.61 8.35
CA LEU A 180 2.97 -12.61 8.62
C LEU A 180 3.62 -14.00 8.88
N PRO A 181 2.93 -14.91 9.57
CA PRO A 181 3.45 -16.24 9.85
C PRO A 181 3.93 -16.98 8.60
N GLY A 182 5.14 -17.53 8.66
CA GLY A 182 5.77 -18.27 7.55
C GLY A 182 6.52 -17.38 6.54
N ILE A 183 6.62 -16.07 6.80
CA ILE A 183 7.40 -15.11 6.02
C ILE A 183 8.59 -14.64 6.84
N SER A 184 9.73 -14.45 6.19
CA SER A 184 10.89 -13.77 6.75
C SER A 184 11.55 -12.85 5.71
N PHE A 185 12.43 -11.99 6.16
CA PHE A 185 13.03 -10.94 5.36
C PHE A 185 14.54 -10.97 5.42
N THR A 186 15.16 -10.70 4.28
CA THR A 186 16.57 -10.36 4.12
C THR A 186 16.69 -9.18 3.17
N THR A 187 17.91 -8.75 2.85
CA THR A 187 18.16 -7.73 1.83
C THR A 187 19.18 -8.21 0.81
N ASP A 188 19.09 -7.73 -0.42
CA ASP A 188 20.11 -7.89 -1.44
C ASP A 188 21.25 -6.85 -1.28
N GLU A 189 22.25 -6.89 -2.19
CA GLU A 189 23.39 -5.96 -2.21
C GLU A 189 22.97 -4.50 -2.45
N ARG A 190 21.77 -4.24 -2.97
CA ARG A 190 21.20 -2.92 -3.19
C ARG A 190 20.44 -2.38 -1.98
N GLU A 191 20.38 -3.13 -0.87
CA GLU A 191 19.52 -2.90 0.30
C GLU A 191 18.03 -3.03 -0.03
N CYS A 192 17.69 -3.75 -1.12
CA CYS A 192 16.31 -4.04 -1.46
C CYS A 192 15.81 -5.25 -0.68
N LEU A 193 14.55 -5.18 -0.25
CA LEU A 193 13.90 -6.24 0.51
C LEU A 193 13.82 -7.53 -0.31
N VAL A 194 14.25 -8.62 0.30
CA VAL A 194 14.03 -9.99 -0.18
C VAL A 194 13.02 -10.66 0.75
N ILE A 195 11.92 -11.11 0.19
CA ILE A 195 10.84 -11.81 0.90
C ILE A 195 11.10 -13.30 0.80
N GLU A 196 11.37 -13.95 1.94
CA GLU A 196 11.55 -15.39 2.04
C GLU A 196 10.24 -16.03 2.49
N ALA A 197 9.70 -16.94 1.68
CA ALA A 197 8.39 -17.55 1.86
C ALA A 197 8.45 -19.05 1.47
N PRO A 198 9.12 -19.91 2.27
CA PRO A 198 9.47 -21.28 1.89
C PRO A 198 8.27 -22.18 1.59
N HIS A 199 7.07 -21.82 2.07
CA HIS A 199 5.83 -22.56 1.86
C HIS A 199 5.06 -22.12 0.60
N TYR A 200 5.45 -21.00 -0.01
CA TYR A 200 4.87 -20.50 -1.26
C TYR A 200 5.65 -21.03 -2.47
N SER A 201 5.01 -21.07 -3.62
CA SER A 201 5.65 -21.56 -4.85
C SER A 201 6.82 -20.69 -5.30
N PHE A 202 6.79 -19.39 -5.02
CA PHE A 202 7.87 -18.46 -5.36
C PHE A 202 9.06 -18.55 -4.40
N ARG A 203 8.92 -19.18 -3.21
CA ARG A 203 9.91 -19.41 -2.17
C ARG A 203 10.69 -18.18 -1.71
N SER A 204 11.26 -17.43 -2.64
CA SER A 204 11.97 -16.17 -2.40
C SER A 204 11.66 -15.18 -3.51
N LEU A 205 11.54 -13.89 -3.17
CA LEU A 205 11.23 -12.83 -4.11
C LEU A 205 12.00 -11.56 -3.74
N THR A 206 12.88 -11.12 -4.65
CA THR A 206 13.60 -9.85 -4.50
C THR A 206 12.73 -8.72 -5.03
N THR A 207 12.57 -7.69 -4.22
CA THR A 207 11.79 -6.50 -4.57
C THR A 207 12.68 -5.39 -5.12
N ASN A 208 12.05 -4.27 -5.51
CA ASN A 208 12.71 -2.99 -5.78
C ASN A 208 12.42 -1.96 -4.66
N ASP A 209 12.13 -2.43 -3.45
CA ASP A 209 11.86 -1.59 -2.30
C ASP A 209 13.07 -1.56 -1.37
N THR A 210 13.69 -0.41 -1.18
CA THR A 210 14.77 -0.22 -0.23
C THR A 210 14.22 -0.14 1.19
N VAL A 211 14.87 -0.84 2.12
CA VAL A 211 14.41 -0.96 3.49
C VAL A 211 15.56 -0.79 4.49
N GLU A 212 15.20 -0.52 5.71
CA GLU A 212 16.03 -0.78 6.87
C GLU A 212 15.56 -2.07 7.53
N LEU A 213 16.35 -3.12 7.41
CA LEU A 213 16.04 -4.39 8.04
C LEU A 213 16.37 -4.30 9.54
N ILE A 214 15.35 -4.51 10.39
CA ILE A 214 15.51 -4.50 11.84
C ILE A 214 15.93 -5.89 12.31
N ASP A 215 15.26 -6.91 11.81
CA ASP A 215 15.57 -8.32 11.97
C ASP A 215 14.89 -9.14 10.84
N ASN A 216 14.97 -10.45 10.88
CA ASN A 216 14.39 -11.30 9.85
C ASN A 216 12.84 -11.30 9.80
N SER A 217 12.18 -10.61 10.73
CA SER A 217 10.71 -10.51 10.80
C SER A 217 10.20 -9.08 10.68
N ARG A 218 11.09 -8.07 10.72
CA ARG A 218 10.70 -6.65 10.75
C ARG A 218 11.59 -5.80 9.88
N PHE A 219 10.97 -4.86 9.18
CA PHE A 219 11.68 -3.84 8.42
C PHE A 219 10.95 -2.49 8.45
N ARG A 220 11.70 -1.42 8.22
CA ARG A 220 11.18 -0.08 7.91
C ARG A 220 11.36 0.19 6.43
N TRP A 221 10.28 0.51 5.73
CA TRP A 221 10.30 0.86 4.32
C TRP A 221 10.86 2.27 4.11
N LYS A 222 11.83 2.43 3.21
CA LYS A 222 12.47 3.73 2.88
C LYS A 222 11.96 4.32 1.57
N GLY A 223 11.62 3.48 0.60
CA GLY A 223 11.18 3.91 -0.73
C GLY A 223 11.53 2.91 -1.82
N ARG A 224 11.35 3.34 -3.06
CA ARG A 224 11.69 2.54 -4.25
C ARG A 224 13.15 2.74 -4.63
N TYR A 225 13.86 1.65 -4.94
CA TYR A 225 15.24 1.71 -5.42
C TYR A 225 15.38 2.57 -6.69
N ASP A 226 14.41 2.46 -7.61
CA ASP A 226 14.39 3.23 -8.86
C ASP A 226 14.28 4.75 -8.63
N ASN A 227 13.82 5.18 -7.47
CA ASN A 227 13.66 6.59 -7.12
C ASN A 227 14.85 7.15 -6.31
N VAL A 228 15.78 6.30 -5.86
CA VAL A 228 16.94 6.74 -5.06
C VAL A 228 17.78 7.75 -5.84
N ILE A 229 18.06 8.89 -5.21
CA ILE A 229 18.87 9.97 -5.77
C ILE A 229 20.28 9.89 -5.20
N ASN A 230 21.29 9.79 -6.06
CA ASN A 230 22.70 9.75 -5.65
C ASN A 230 23.32 11.16 -5.71
N SER A 231 23.20 11.91 -4.61
CA SER A 231 23.65 13.30 -4.53
C SER A 231 24.99 13.41 -3.80
N GLY A 232 26.07 13.61 -4.54
CA GLY A 232 27.41 13.78 -3.97
C GLY A 232 27.88 12.60 -3.12
N GLY A 233 27.51 11.38 -3.50
CA GLY A 233 27.82 10.13 -2.79
C GLY A 233 26.86 9.79 -1.64
N VAL A 234 25.84 10.63 -1.40
CA VAL A 234 24.78 10.36 -0.42
C VAL A 234 23.56 9.81 -1.16
N LYS A 235 23.07 8.63 -0.71
CA LYS A 235 21.81 8.08 -1.20
C LYS A 235 20.64 8.79 -0.49
N LEU A 236 19.81 9.49 -1.24
CA LEU A 236 18.59 10.13 -0.75
C LEU A 236 17.39 9.28 -1.15
N HIS A 237 16.47 9.07 -0.21
CA HIS A 237 15.22 8.37 -0.43
C HIS A 237 14.08 9.38 -0.56
N PRO A 238 13.57 9.64 -1.78
CA PRO A 238 12.53 10.64 -2.03
C PRO A 238 11.30 10.46 -1.13
N GLU A 239 10.86 9.24 -0.94
CA GLU A 239 9.67 8.94 -0.17
C GLU A 239 9.81 9.29 1.34
N GLU A 240 11.01 9.18 1.91
CA GLU A 240 11.29 9.64 3.27
C GLU A 240 11.27 11.18 3.37
N ILE A 241 11.79 11.86 2.35
CA ILE A 241 11.75 13.33 2.25
C ILE A 241 10.31 13.80 2.10
N GLU A 242 9.56 13.18 1.19
CA GLU A 242 8.15 13.47 0.92
C GLU A 242 7.30 13.28 2.19
N LYS A 243 7.50 12.21 2.94
CA LYS A 243 6.80 11.96 4.21
C LYS A 243 7.00 13.09 5.21
N LYS A 244 8.21 13.68 5.30
CA LYS A 244 8.49 14.79 6.21
C LYS A 244 7.87 16.10 5.71
N LEU A 245 7.84 16.31 4.40
CA LEU A 245 7.33 17.55 3.78
C LEU A 245 5.78 17.57 3.67
N SER A 246 5.11 16.43 3.66
CA SER A 246 3.65 16.33 3.54
C SER A 246 2.87 17.10 4.61
N ARG A 247 3.49 17.41 5.75
CA ARG A 247 2.91 18.24 6.81
C ARG A 247 2.80 19.74 6.47
N PHE A 248 3.48 20.17 5.40
CA PHE A 248 3.57 21.59 5.02
C PHE A 248 3.09 21.83 3.59
N ILE A 249 2.84 20.76 2.83
CA ILE A 249 2.44 20.81 1.43
C ILE A 249 1.14 20.02 1.29
N ASP A 250 0.04 20.70 1.12
CA ASP A 250 -1.32 20.17 0.99
C ASP A 250 -1.72 19.81 -0.46
N ARG A 251 -0.80 20.01 -1.40
CA ARG A 251 -0.98 19.71 -2.83
C ARG A 251 -0.21 18.44 -3.21
N PRO A 252 -0.58 17.77 -4.31
CA PRO A 252 0.23 16.67 -4.83
C PRO A 252 1.66 17.13 -5.15
N PHE A 253 2.64 16.40 -4.68
CA PHE A 253 4.05 16.68 -4.92
C PHE A 253 4.89 15.40 -4.91
N TYR A 254 6.10 15.47 -5.43
CA TYR A 254 7.10 14.42 -5.31
C TYR A 254 8.52 15.00 -5.40
N ILE A 255 9.49 14.22 -4.91
CA ILE A 255 10.92 14.49 -5.06
C ILE A 255 11.45 13.60 -6.19
N ALA A 256 12.27 14.18 -7.07
CA ALA A 256 13.00 13.40 -8.07
C ALA A 256 14.42 13.96 -8.28
N GLY A 257 15.31 13.09 -8.80
CA GLY A 257 16.66 13.47 -9.15
C GLY A 257 16.70 14.31 -10.44
N ARG A 258 17.54 15.34 -10.46
CA ARG A 258 17.91 16.09 -11.65
C ARG A 258 19.42 15.99 -11.83
N PRO A 259 19.94 15.78 -13.08
CA PRO A 259 21.37 15.77 -13.32
C PRO A 259 22.05 17.05 -12.83
N SER A 260 23.15 16.93 -12.10
CA SER A 260 23.93 18.03 -11.53
C SER A 260 25.41 17.84 -11.82
N LYS A 261 26.07 18.86 -12.37
CA LYS A 261 27.52 18.82 -12.64
C LYS A 261 28.37 18.70 -11.39
N LEU A 262 27.85 19.19 -10.26
CA LEU A 262 28.57 19.23 -8.97
C LEU A 262 28.34 17.95 -8.15
N TRP A 263 27.11 17.39 -8.18
CA TRP A 263 26.69 16.35 -7.28
C TRP A 263 26.36 15.01 -7.97
N GLY A 264 26.50 14.94 -9.32
CA GLY A 264 25.97 13.83 -10.12
C GLY A 264 24.46 13.96 -10.29
N GLU A 265 23.74 13.89 -9.20
CA GLU A 265 22.30 14.21 -9.12
C GLU A 265 22.02 15.18 -7.96
N GLU A 266 20.94 15.91 -8.08
CA GLU A 266 20.40 16.75 -7.01
C GLU A 266 18.92 16.53 -6.83
N ALA A 267 18.45 16.54 -5.59
CA ALA A 267 17.03 16.40 -5.26
C ALA A 267 16.28 17.69 -5.63
N VAL A 268 15.19 17.55 -6.38
CA VAL A 268 14.28 18.62 -6.77
C VAL A 268 12.87 18.27 -6.32
N LEU A 269 12.19 19.25 -5.75
CA LEU A 269 10.79 19.13 -5.33
C LEU A 269 9.88 19.61 -6.48
N TYR A 270 9.00 18.74 -6.96
CA TYR A 270 7.98 19.02 -7.95
C TYR A 270 6.63 19.11 -7.27
N ILE A 271 5.88 20.21 -7.50
CA ILE A 271 4.57 20.46 -6.87
C ILE A 271 3.52 20.76 -7.93
N GLU A 272 2.35 20.16 -7.81
CA GLU A 272 1.23 20.41 -8.72
C GLU A 272 0.59 21.77 -8.43
N GLY A 273 0.45 22.59 -9.48
CA GLY A 273 -0.14 23.94 -9.42
C GLY A 273 0.77 25.02 -9.99
N CYS A 274 0.27 26.27 -10.06
CA CYS A 274 1.00 27.40 -10.61
C CYS A 274 1.47 28.39 -9.55
N ASP A 275 0.64 28.63 -8.51
CA ASP A 275 0.92 29.60 -7.45
C ASP A 275 1.52 28.90 -6.24
N ILE A 276 2.86 28.87 -6.17
CA ILE A 276 3.61 28.16 -5.13
C ILE A 276 4.55 29.16 -4.43
N ASP A 277 4.41 29.27 -3.13
CA ASP A 277 5.35 30.00 -2.27
C ASP A 277 6.62 29.15 -2.06
N ARG A 278 7.59 29.33 -2.97
CA ARG A 278 8.83 28.58 -2.93
C ARG A 278 9.68 28.89 -1.69
N ASP A 279 9.67 30.14 -1.24
CA ASP A 279 10.48 30.57 -0.09
C ASP A 279 9.97 29.94 1.18
N TYR A 280 8.65 29.94 1.39
CA TYR A 280 8.00 29.24 2.51
C TYR A 280 8.34 27.74 2.51
N ILE A 281 8.18 27.07 1.38
CA ILE A 281 8.43 25.63 1.25
C ILE A 281 9.90 25.32 1.55
N MET A 282 10.82 26.10 1.01
CA MET A 282 12.24 25.91 1.24
C MET A 282 12.65 26.19 2.69
N GLU A 283 12.02 27.16 3.35
CA GLU A 283 12.20 27.39 4.79
C GLU A 283 11.76 26.18 5.59
N LYS A 284 10.54 25.65 5.32
CA LYS A 284 10.03 24.45 5.99
C LYS A 284 10.91 23.23 5.72
N ALA A 285 11.34 23.03 4.48
CA ALA A 285 12.26 21.93 4.13
C ALA A 285 13.55 21.99 4.98
N ARG A 286 14.16 23.18 5.11
CA ARG A 286 15.36 23.36 5.96
C ARG A 286 15.11 23.13 7.44
N SER A 287 13.90 23.33 7.93
CA SER A 287 13.55 23.15 9.34
C SER A 287 13.34 21.68 9.75
N VAL A 288 12.99 20.79 8.80
CA VAL A 288 12.62 19.40 9.12
C VAL A 288 13.50 18.33 8.46
N LEU A 289 14.29 18.71 7.44
CA LEU A 289 15.19 17.82 6.73
C LEU A 289 16.64 18.04 7.17
N ASP A 290 17.42 16.97 7.11
CA ASP A 290 18.87 17.09 7.21
C ASP A 290 19.45 17.87 6.01
N ARG A 291 20.65 18.40 6.18
CA ARG A 291 21.30 19.27 5.20
C ARG A 291 21.39 18.71 3.78
N TYR A 292 21.55 17.39 3.67
CA TYR A 292 21.74 16.73 2.36
C TYR A 292 20.39 16.45 1.69
N SER A 293 19.34 16.20 2.49
CA SER A 293 17.99 15.90 2.01
C SER A 293 17.19 17.14 1.58
N VAL A 294 17.67 18.38 1.90
CA VAL A 294 16.99 19.60 1.47
C VAL A 294 17.02 19.70 -0.05
N PRO A 295 15.86 19.80 -0.74
CA PRO A 295 15.80 19.97 -2.19
C PRO A 295 16.59 21.19 -2.65
N LYS A 296 17.24 21.10 -3.80
CA LYS A 296 18.01 22.21 -4.36
C LYS A 296 17.14 23.20 -5.13
N ASP A 297 15.94 22.77 -5.52
CA ASP A 297 15.00 23.59 -6.28
C ASP A 297 13.56 23.14 -6.00
N VAL A 298 12.59 24.03 -6.25
CA VAL A 298 11.16 23.78 -6.20
C VAL A 298 10.55 24.14 -7.55
N ILE A 299 9.94 23.19 -8.23
CA ILE A 299 9.38 23.37 -9.57
C ILE A 299 7.87 23.17 -9.51
N ALA A 300 7.13 24.19 -9.96
CA ALA A 300 5.70 24.12 -10.15
C ALA A 300 5.38 23.42 -11.48
N ILE A 301 4.48 22.46 -11.46
CA ILE A 301 3.94 21.78 -12.64
C ILE A 301 2.41 21.97 -12.61
N PRO A 302 1.78 22.54 -13.64
CA PRO A 302 0.35 22.82 -13.61
C PRO A 302 -0.51 21.59 -13.29
N ASN A 303 -0.23 20.44 -13.93
CA ASN A 303 -0.91 19.18 -13.69
C ASN A 303 0.09 18.03 -13.85
N PHE A 304 0.08 17.09 -12.91
CA PHE A 304 0.87 15.87 -13.02
C PHE A 304 0.24 14.86 -13.98
N SER A 305 1.07 14.19 -14.78
CA SER A 305 0.65 12.96 -15.46
C SER A 305 0.43 11.84 -14.45
N ARG A 306 -0.66 11.09 -14.64
CA ARG A 306 -1.04 9.99 -13.74
C ARG A 306 -1.19 8.68 -14.52
N THR A 307 -1.07 7.57 -13.81
CA THR A 307 -1.41 6.24 -14.33
C THR A 307 -2.93 6.05 -14.30
N ASP A 308 -3.44 5.00 -14.96
CA ASP A 308 -4.87 4.63 -14.91
C ASP A 308 -5.36 4.35 -13.48
N SER A 309 -4.46 3.95 -12.59
CA SER A 309 -4.74 3.79 -11.16
C SER A 309 -4.61 5.09 -10.33
N GLY A 310 -4.41 6.25 -10.98
CA GLY A 310 -4.33 7.56 -10.33
C GLY A 310 -2.97 7.91 -9.72
N LYS A 311 -1.95 7.04 -9.81
CA LYS A 311 -0.60 7.30 -9.28
C LYS A 311 0.12 8.34 -10.14
N ILE A 312 0.84 9.27 -9.50
CA ILE A 312 1.67 10.26 -10.18
C ILE A 312 2.80 9.54 -10.91
N LYS A 313 2.98 9.87 -12.20
CA LYS A 313 4.16 9.46 -12.96
C LYS A 313 5.28 10.46 -12.65
N ARG A 314 6.33 10.01 -11.99
CA ARG A 314 7.53 10.80 -11.73
C ARG A 314 8.30 11.01 -13.05
N LEU A 315 9.01 12.14 -13.16
CA LEU A 315 9.88 12.44 -14.30
C LEU A 315 11.10 11.54 -14.33
#